data_6b0877c8ac50805207ce05afd24e9d8c
#
_entry.id   6b0877c8ac50805207ce05afd24e9d8c
#
_cell.length_a   1.000
_cell.length_b   1.000
_cell.length_c   1.000
_cell.angle_alpha   90.00
_cell.angle_beta   90.00
_cell.angle_gamma   90.00
#
_symmetry.space_group_name_H-M   'P 1'
#
loop_
_entity.id
_entity.type
_entity.pdbx_description
1 polymer ?
#
loop_
_entity_poly.entity_id
_entity_poly.type
_entity_poly.pdbx_seq_one_letter_code
_entity_poly.pdbx_strand_id
1 'polypeptide(L)'
;ETSMADIQSLMVTYDIGRLPVLEDGQLMGIVTRTDVLRQLFQEELKVKQLKVDGSNLKPANLKPANLKPLLASSLWELLTIAAEKAQERGWHLYLVGGAVRDLLLADGKKPLLLNDIDLVVDGFHSSADAIAGVTLAKELRKIYRKVRLEVHGSFQTAALLWHNDQTFGSLCVDIATARTEFYPYPAANPQVEASSIRQDLYRRDFTINAMAARLTKVNPQSQLPLLDFFGGMLDLRSQKIRVLHANSFIEDPTRIYRAVRFAVRLGFEIEPQTKEYIHYAIESGVYQRTLAENAKVPALQTRLKAELNYMLQAPYWQPALQLLFSLGALRCLHPTLTLDKPLWWRVRLVGRWLQRFDPKQTLRHWQMRLEVLIADLAPEERVKVAKNLQLPVDSVERLQKLEGLQGDFLESLPTCQLKSQIVHMLREYKLPTLVLIGVHSPRAYRRKIWQYLTTWRNVKPPLDGNDLRKLGYKPGAHYREILDALLDATLDRVIQDQAEAKAFLAIHYPPLDRKP
;
A
#
# COMPACT_ATOMS: atom_id res chain seq x y z
N GLU A 1 28.54 -34.63 9.99
CA GLU A 1 27.88 -33.50 10.70
C GLU A 1 27.29 -32.55 9.65
N THR A 2 25.98 -32.31 9.72
CA THR A 2 25.29 -31.37 8.80
C THR A 2 25.43 -29.96 9.34
N SER A 3 25.95 -29.03 8.54
CA SER A 3 26.12 -27.64 8.96
C SER A 3 24.79 -26.92 9.12
N MET A 4 24.74 -25.86 9.93
CA MET A 4 23.51 -25.01 10.06
C MET A 4 23.11 -24.35 8.73
N ALA A 5 24.09 -24.03 7.88
CA ALA A 5 23.83 -23.49 6.54
C ALA A 5 23.13 -24.54 5.65
N ASP A 6 23.54 -25.81 5.72
CA ASP A 6 22.91 -26.90 4.98
C ASP A 6 21.50 -27.19 5.49
N ILE A 7 21.31 -27.19 6.83
CA ILE A 7 20.01 -27.34 7.47
C ILE A 7 19.05 -26.20 6.97
N GLN A 8 19.55 -24.97 6.98
CA GLN A 8 18.79 -23.81 6.49
C GLN A 8 18.44 -23.95 5.00
N SER A 9 19.43 -24.37 4.18
CA SER A 9 19.24 -24.61 2.75
C SER A 9 18.19 -25.67 2.48
N LEU A 10 18.23 -26.79 3.20
CA LEU A 10 17.24 -27.87 3.10
C LEU A 10 15.83 -27.38 3.49
N MET A 11 15.71 -26.66 4.60
CA MET A 11 14.42 -26.13 5.07
C MET A 11 13.79 -25.15 4.07
N VAL A 12 14.63 -24.34 3.40
CA VAL A 12 14.16 -23.38 2.39
C VAL A 12 13.84 -24.07 1.07
N THR A 13 14.74 -24.95 0.58
CA THR A 13 14.61 -25.60 -0.72
C THR A 13 13.38 -26.51 -0.78
N TYR A 14 13.11 -27.24 0.31
CA TYR A 14 12.01 -28.21 0.37
C TYR A 14 10.78 -27.70 1.14
N ASP A 15 10.80 -26.43 1.58
CA ASP A 15 9.76 -25.82 2.41
C ASP A 15 9.41 -26.63 3.67
N ILE A 16 10.43 -27.20 4.32
CA ILE A 16 10.28 -28.07 5.48
C ILE A 16 10.46 -27.23 6.76
N GLY A 17 9.46 -27.24 7.62
CA GLY A 17 9.51 -26.51 8.91
C GLY A 17 10.26 -27.26 10.02
N ARG A 18 10.51 -28.57 9.83
CA ARG A 18 11.12 -29.46 10.83
C ARG A 18 11.96 -30.50 10.12
N LEU A 19 13.17 -30.75 10.63
CA LEU A 19 14.07 -31.78 10.14
C LEU A 19 14.40 -32.76 11.28
N PRO A 20 14.28 -34.06 11.06
CA PRO A 20 14.73 -35.05 12.05
C PRO A 20 16.25 -35.05 12.14
N VAL A 21 16.76 -35.14 13.34
CA VAL A 21 18.19 -35.37 13.61
C VAL A 21 18.38 -36.86 13.88
N LEU A 22 19.19 -37.51 13.06
CA LEU A 22 19.50 -38.94 13.19
C LEU A 22 20.97 -39.08 13.56
N GLU A 23 21.26 -40.02 14.48
CA GLU A 23 22.61 -40.51 14.79
C GLU A 23 22.54 -42.02 14.70
N ASP A 24 23.40 -42.62 13.87
CA ASP A 24 23.41 -44.05 13.57
C ASP A 24 22.05 -44.66 13.21
N GLY A 25 21.22 -43.85 12.50
CA GLY A 25 19.89 -44.24 12.06
C GLY A 25 18.80 -44.13 13.13
N GLN A 26 19.13 -43.74 14.36
CA GLN A 26 18.15 -43.49 15.42
C GLN A 26 17.76 -42.02 15.50
N LEU A 27 16.47 -41.77 15.75
CA LEU A 27 15.96 -40.41 15.91
C LEU A 27 16.40 -39.81 17.25
N MET A 28 17.30 -38.85 17.20
CA MET A 28 17.83 -38.14 18.36
C MET A 28 17.02 -36.89 18.72
N GLY A 29 16.34 -36.29 17.74
CA GLY A 29 15.58 -35.11 17.96
C GLY A 29 15.01 -34.51 16.68
N ILE A 30 14.45 -33.32 16.80
CA ILE A 30 13.91 -32.57 15.69
C ILE A 30 14.45 -31.14 15.76
N VAL A 31 15.06 -30.65 14.67
CA VAL A 31 15.43 -29.25 14.50
C VAL A 31 14.28 -28.52 13.82
N THR A 32 13.83 -27.43 14.42
CA THR A 32 12.79 -26.57 13.85
C THR A 32 13.39 -25.31 13.21
N ARG A 33 12.63 -24.62 12.36
CA ARG A 33 13.04 -23.28 11.83
C ARG A 33 13.41 -22.32 12.97
N THR A 34 12.69 -22.37 14.08
CA THR A 34 12.98 -21.53 15.25
C THR A 34 14.34 -21.81 15.86
N ASP A 35 14.75 -23.09 15.92
CA ASP A 35 16.05 -23.48 16.45
C ASP A 35 17.18 -23.02 15.53
N VAL A 36 16.99 -23.17 14.21
CA VAL A 36 17.94 -22.65 13.21
C VAL A 36 18.08 -21.14 13.33
N LEU A 37 16.99 -20.41 13.42
CA LEU A 37 17.01 -18.95 13.59
C LEU A 37 17.68 -18.54 14.90
N ARG A 38 17.40 -19.22 16.01
CA ARG A 38 18.05 -18.97 17.32
C ARG A 38 19.57 -19.19 17.24
N GLN A 39 19.99 -20.24 16.59
CA GLN A 39 21.43 -20.59 16.49
C GLN A 39 22.17 -19.62 15.56
N LEU A 40 21.64 -19.34 14.38
CA LEU A 40 22.20 -18.33 13.46
C LEU A 40 22.31 -16.96 14.14
N PHE A 41 21.29 -16.61 14.90
CA PHE A 41 21.30 -15.38 15.68
C PHE A 41 22.40 -15.38 16.76
N GLN A 42 22.64 -16.51 17.45
CA GLN A 42 23.71 -16.64 18.43
C GLN A 42 25.09 -16.61 17.77
N GLU A 43 25.23 -17.21 16.59
CA GLU A 43 26.49 -17.19 15.82
C GLU A 43 26.82 -15.80 15.30
N GLU A 44 25.85 -15.09 14.73
CA GLU A 44 26.01 -13.67 14.35
C GLU A 44 26.42 -12.80 15.54
N LEU A 45 25.89 -13.09 16.72
CA LEU A 45 26.26 -12.38 17.95
C LEU A 45 27.70 -12.68 18.37
N LYS A 46 28.13 -13.95 18.32
CA LYS A 46 29.52 -14.34 18.60
C LYS A 46 30.48 -13.69 17.62
N VAL A 47 30.17 -13.71 16.32
CA VAL A 47 30.99 -13.07 15.27
C VAL A 47 31.06 -11.55 15.47
N LYS A 48 29.96 -10.89 15.85
CA LYS A 48 29.95 -9.45 16.16
C LYS A 48 30.70 -9.14 17.45
N GLN A 49 30.61 -9.98 18.49
CA GLN A 49 31.40 -9.86 19.72
C GLN A 49 32.89 -10.07 19.46
N LEU A 50 33.27 -11.08 18.68
CA LEU A 50 34.68 -11.34 18.31
C LEU A 50 35.30 -10.22 17.45
N LYS A 51 34.50 -9.52 16.64
CA LYS A 51 34.94 -8.31 15.91
C LYS A 51 35.02 -7.06 16.78
N VAL A 52 34.37 -7.06 17.92
CA VAL A 52 34.38 -5.93 18.90
C VAL A 52 35.57 -6.07 19.85
N ASP A 53 36.03 -7.28 20.17
CA ASP A 53 37.16 -7.52 21.07
C ASP A 53 38.53 -7.23 20.42
N GLY A 54 38.63 -7.09 19.10
CA GLY A 54 39.87 -6.81 18.36
C GLY A 54 40.20 -5.32 18.13
N SER A 55 39.32 -4.42 18.46
CA SER A 55 39.57 -2.96 18.39
C SER A 55 38.75 -2.26 19.47
N ASN A 56 39.36 -1.31 20.17
CA ASN A 56 38.74 -0.39 21.15
C ASN A 56 37.62 0.48 20.56
N LEU A 57 36.68 -0.11 19.83
CA LEU A 57 35.40 0.48 19.47
C LEU A 57 34.47 0.22 20.66
N LYS A 58 34.54 1.10 21.66
CA LYS A 58 33.33 1.42 22.46
C LYS A 58 32.15 1.42 21.50
N PRO A 59 30.98 0.83 21.86
CA PRO A 59 29.77 0.91 21.03
C PRO A 59 29.69 2.36 20.60
N ALA A 60 29.84 2.61 19.30
CA ALA A 60 30.08 3.93 18.77
C ALA A 60 29.14 4.85 19.52
N ASN A 61 29.70 5.88 20.20
CA ASN A 61 28.93 6.87 20.92
C ASN A 61 28.01 7.54 19.90
N LEU A 62 26.89 6.87 19.59
CA LEU A 62 25.76 7.47 18.94
C LEU A 62 25.39 8.60 19.86
N LYS A 63 25.71 9.83 19.45
CA LYS A 63 25.32 11.02 20.20
C LYS A 63 23.84 10.81 20.47
N PRO A 64 23.41 10.69 21.73
CA PRO A 64 22.01 10.49 22.04
C PRO A 64 21.25 11.59 21.31
N ALA A 65 20.37 11.20 20.39
CA ALA A 65 19.66 12.15 19.56
C ALA A 65 18.72 12.95 20.48
N ASN A 66 18.87 14.26 20.52
CA ASN A 66 17.91 15.10 21.19
C ASN A 66 16.64 15.16 20.34
N LEU A 67 15.74 14.19 20.54
CA LEU A 67 14.51 14.06 19.76
C LEU A 67 13.41 15.03 20.19
N LYS A 68 13.53 15.63 21.39
CA LYS A 68 12.53 16.53 21.95
C LYS A 68 12.21 17.74 21.06
N PRO A 69 13.18 18.48 20.51
CA PRO A 69 12.88 19.61 19.64
C PRO A 69 12.20 19.23 18.33
N LEU A 70 12.29 17.95 17.95
CA LEU A 70 11.74 17.41 16.70
C LEU A 70 10.29 16.97 16.84
N LEU A 71 9.77 16.87 18.06
CA LEU A 71 8.41 16.45 18.37
C LEU A 71 7.56 17.65 18.81
N ALA A 72 6.27 17.62 18.45
CA ALA A 72 5.31 18.56 19.00
C ALA A 72 5.21 18.40 20.53
N SER A 73 5.04 19.49 21.27
CA SER A 73 5.03 19.49 22.74
C SER A 73 3.97 18.55 23.31
N SER A 74 2.78 18.51 22.72
CA SER A 74 1.68 17.62 23.12
C SER A 74 2.04 16.15 22.94
N LEU A 75 2.71 15.81 21.83
CA LEU A 75 3.16 14.45 21.58
C LEU A 75 4.26 14.04 22.55
N TRP A 76 5.19 14.94 22.83
CA TRP A 76 6.23 14.70 23.84
C TRP A 76 5.63 14.43 25.23
N GLU A 77 4.62 15.21 25.64
CA GLU A 77 3.89 15.01 26.88
C GLU A 77 3.21 13.63 26.93
N LEU A 78 2.51 13.24 25.88
CA LEU A 78 1.91 11.92 25.77
C LEU A 78 2.95 10.80 25.93
N LEU A 79 4.09 10.89 25.25
CA LEU A 79 5.16 9.90 25.34
C LEU A 79 5.78 9.86 26.75
N THR A 80 5.89 11.01 27.41
CA THR A 80 6.39 11.11 28.81
C THR A 80 5.42 10.44 29.79
N ILE A 81 4.13 10.72 29.68
CA ILE A 81 3.08 10.07 30.50
C ILE A 81 3.07 8.55 30.27
N ALA A 82 3.19 8.13 28.99
CA ALA A 82 3.24 6.70 28.68
C ALA A 82 4.47 6.02 29.30
N ALA A 83 5.64 6.69 29.27
CA ALA A 83 6.86 6.18 29.90
C ALA A 83 6.75 6.09 31.42
N GLU A 84 6.14 7.08 32.06
CA GLU A 84 5.88 7.06 33.52
C GLU A 84 4.97 5.89 33.92
N LYS A 85 3.87 5.68 33.18
CA LYS A 85 2.94 4.56 33.42
C LYS A 85 3.58 3.19 33.19
N ALA A 86 4.45 3.06 32.22
CA ALA A 86 5.23 1.83 32.03
C ALA A 86 6.22 1.62 33.18
N GLN A 87 6.93 2.65 33.60
CA GLN A 87 7.92 2.59 34.69
C GLN A 87 7.29 2.27 36.05
N GLU A 88 6.08 2.76 36.36
CA GLU A 88 5.31 2.40 37.57
C GLU A 88 5.08 0.90 37.71
N ARG A 89 5.11 0.14 36.59
CA ARG A 89 4.97 -1.30 36.51
C ARG A 89 6.28 -2.06 36.34
N GLY A 90 7.40 -1.36 36.38
CA GLY A 90 8.73 -1.95 36.16
C GLY A 90 9.02 -2.28 34.68
N TRP A 91 8.20 -1.78 33.74
CA TRP A 91 8.39 -2.01 32.30
C TRP A 91 9.30 -0.96 31.67
N HIS A 92 9.92 -1.33 30.57
CA HIS A 92 10.63 -0.42 29.70
C HIS A 92 9.77 -0.07 28.47
N LEU A 93 9.67 1.22 28.13
CA LEU A 93 8.94 1.68 26.95
C LEU A 93 9.91 2.19 25.90
N TYR A 94 9.65 1.82 24.65
CA TYR A 94 10.45 2.20 23.50
C TYR A 94 9.60 2.79 22.39
N LEU A 95 10.06 3.91 21.81
CA LEU A 95 9.63 4.37 20.50
C LEU A 95 10.42 3.59 19.46
N VAL A 96 9.75 3.03 18.43
CA VAL A 96 10.38 2.10 17.49
C VAL A 96 10.02 2.40 16.03
N GLY A 97 10.72 1.76 15.11
CA GLY A 97 10.30 1.67 13.72
C GLY A 97 10.43 2.97 12.92
N GLY A 98 9.42 3.24 12.11
CA GLY A 98 9.41 4.38 11.19
C GLY A 98 9.53 5.73 11.86
N ALA A 99 8.96 5.90 13.03
CA ALA A 99 9.05 7.15 13.80
C ALA A 99 10.50 7.47 14.20
N VAL A 100 11.25 6.47 14.68
CA VAL A 100 12.69 6.67 15.04
C VAL A 100 13.49 7.03 13.80
N ARG A 101 13.30 6.31 12.69
CA ARG A 101 13.97 6.59 11.42
C ARG A 101 13.69 8.02 10.95
N ASP A 102 12.42 8.42 10.92
CA ASP A 102 12.02 9.71 10.36
C ASP A 102 12.51 10.87 11.27
N LEU A 103 12.56 10.66 12.59
CA LEU A 103 13.19 11.60 13.52
C LEU A 103 14.70 11.72 13.31
N LEU A 104 15.39 10.61 13.03
CA LEU A 104 16.84 10.64 12.76
C LEU A 104 17.18 11.27 11.39
N LEU A 105 16.25 11.23 10.43
CA LEU A 105 16.39 11.89 9.13
C LEU A 105 15.97 13.35 9.14
N ALA A 106 15.28 13.82 10.20
CA ALA A 106 14.82 15.20 10.29
C ALA A 106 15.99 16.18 10.39
N ASP A 107 15.90 17.29 9.66
CA ASP A 107 16.93 18.34 9.61
C ASP A 107 16.90 19.29 10.84
N GLY A 108 16.01 19.07 11.77
CA GLY A 108 15.88 19.83 13.02
C GLY A 108 15.28 21.24 12.87
N LYS A 109 14.91 21.67 11.68
CA LYS A 109 14.40 23.03 11.44
C LYS A 109 12.96 23.23 11.88
N LYS A 110 12.16 22.16 11.86
CA LYS A 110 10.74 22.17 12.27
C LYS A 110 10.38 20.88 12.99
N PRO A 111 9.40 20.92 13.94
CA PRO A 111 8.84 19.70 14.50
C PRO A 111 8.29 18.81 13.40
N LEU A 112 8.58 17.51 13.50
CA LEU A 112 8.07 16.50 12.58
C LEU A 112 6.63 16.15 12.97
N LEU A 113 5.72 16.16 12.00
CA LEU A 113 4.36 15.68 12.17
C LEU A 113 4.36 14.15 12.02
N LEU A 114 4.32 13.47 13.16
CA LEU A 114 4.15 12.01 13.20
C LEU A 114 2.67 11.70 13.42
N ASN A 115 2.04 11.11 12.41
CA ASN A 115 0.62 10.69 12.48
C ASN A 115 0.48 9.22 12.90
N ASP A 116 1.58 8.48 12.89
CA ASP A 116 1.65 7.05 13.16
C ASP A 116 2.88 6.75 14.02
N ILE A 117 2.67 6.18 15.19
CA ILE A 117 3.70 5.98 16.20
C ILE A 117 3.60 4.56 16.75
N ASP A 118 4.70 3.84 16.64
CA ASP A 118 4.85 2.52 17.24
C ASP A 118 5.56 2.59 18.58
N LEU A 119 4.90 2.12 19.63
CA LEU A 119 5.47 1.93 20.97
C LEU A 119 5.58 0.44 21.29
N VAL A 120 6.70 0.05 21.90
CA VAL A 120 6.92 -1.32 22.36
C VAL A 120 7.22 -1.31 23.85
N VAL A 121 6.45 -2.10 24.59
CA VAL A 121 6.66 -2.36 26.01
C VAL A 121 7.48 -3.63 26.18
N ASP A 122 8.65 -3.51 26.78
CA ASP A 122 9.48 -4.65 27.17
C ASP A 122 9.30 -4.91 28.67
N GLY A 123 8.54 -5.98 28.97
CA GLY A 123 8.24 -6.42 30.33
C GLY A 123 8.67 -7.86 30.57
N PHE A 124 9.59 -8.39 29.78
CA PHE A 124 9.96 -9.81 29.72
C PHE A 124 10.44 -10.43 31.03
N HIS A 125 10.69 -9.66 32.06
CA HIS A 125 11.17 -10.16 33.35
C HIS A 125 10.12 -10.87 34.20
N SER A 126 8.83 -10.84 33.78
CA SER A 126 7.70 -11.46 34.46
C SER A 126 6.75 -12.11 33.44
N SER A 127 6.40 -13.37 33.66
CA SER A 127 5.43 -14.10 32.80
C SER A 127 4.02 -13.49 32.78
N ALA A 128 3.71 -12.59 33.71
CA ALA A 128 2.43 -11.88 33.80
C ALA A 128 2.30 -10.76 32.75
N ASP A 129 3.35 -10.41 32.04
CA ASP A 129 3.42 -9.19 31.24
C ASP A 129 3.23 -9.44 29.73
N ALA A 130 2.75 -10.63 29.34
CA ALA A 130 2.48 -10.94 27.92
C ALA A 130 1.52 -9.94 27.24
N ILE A 131 0.67 -9.26 28.00
CA ILE A 131 -0.28 -8.26 27.53
C ILE A 131 0.07 -6.84 27.98
N ALA A 132 1.34 -6.57 28.30
CA ALA A 132 1.79 -5.28 28.86
C ALA A 132 1.41 -4.11 27.95
N GLY A 133 1.57 -4.23 26.62
CA GLY A 133 1.16 -3.20 25.66
C GLY A 133 -0.32 -2.86 25.72
N VAL A 134 -1.18 -3.88 25.77
CA VAL A 134 -2.64 -3.68 25.88
C VAL A 134 -3.00 -3.03 27.23
N THR A 135 -2.32 -3.42 28.30
CA THR A 135 -2.53 -2.87 29.64
C THR A 135 -2.15 -1.38 29.67
N LEU A 136 -0.99 -1.01 29.13
CA LEU A 136 -0.56 0.39 29.03
C LEU A 136 -1.54 1.22 28.20
N ALA A 137 -2.01 0.70 27.06
CA ALA A 137 -3.00 1.40 26.23
C ALA A 137 -4.32 1.65 26.98
N LYS A 138 -4.79 0.69 27.79
CA LYS A 138 -5.98 0.87 28.62
C LYS A 138 -5.78 1.95 29.68
N GLU A 139 -4.60 2.08 30.26
CA GLU A 139 -4.30 3.14 31.23
C GLU A 139 -4.26 4.51 30.57
N LEU A 140 -3.59 4.63 29.42
CA LEU A 140 -3.56 5.87 28.65
C LEU A 140 -4.96 6.31 28.23
N ARG A 141 -5.85 5.38 27.85
CA ARG A 141 -7.24 5.69 27.57
C ARG A 141 -7.99 6.30 28.75
N LYS A 142 -7.68 5.93 29.98
CA LYS A 142 -8.31 6.54 31.17
C LYS A 142 -7.93 8.02 31.30
N ILE A 143 -6.70 8.36 30.91
CA ILE A 143 -6.19 9.73 30.91
C ILE A 143 -6.77 10.53 29.74
N TYR A 144 -6.70 9.96 28.52
CA TYR A 144 -7.18 10.57 27.29
C TYR A 144 -8.57 10.06 26.92
N ARG A 145 -9.62 10.56 27.59
CA ARG A 145 -11.00 10.02 27.51
C ARG A 145 -11.63 10.04 26.12
N LYS A 146 -11.18 10.94 25.22
CA LYS A 146 -11.71 11.10 23.85
C LYS A 146 -11.04 10.17 22.84
N VAL A 147 -10.01 9.42 23.22
CA VAL A 147 -9.30 8.50 22.33
C VAL A 147 -10.10 7.21 22.13
N ARG A 148 -10.15 6.73 20.90
CA ARG A 148 -10.67 5.41 20.56
C ARG A 148 -9.58 4.37 20.81
N LEU A 149 -9.89 3.34 21.59
CA LEU A 149 -9.01 2.20 21.82
C LEU A 149 -9.49 1.00 20.99
N GLU A 150 -8.60 0.45 20.17
CA GLU A 150 -8.78 -0.82 19.49
C GLU A 150 -7.77 -1.84 20.03
N VAL A 151 -8.24 -3.07 20.34
CA VAL A 151 -7.39 -4.12 20.90
C VAL A 151 -7.36 -5.31 19.96
N HIS A 152 -6.17 -5.74 19.58
CA HIS A 152 -5.91 -6.89 18.74
C HIS A 152 -5.28 -8.02 19.57
N GLY A 153 -6.14 -8.75 20.29
CA GLY A 153 -5.72 -9.74 21.31
C GLY A 153 -4.81 -10.85 20.77
N SER A 154 -5.07 -11.34 19.55
CA SER A 154 -4.25 -12.37 18.90
C SER A 154 -2.81 -11.93 18.63
N PHE A 155 -2.54 -10.63 18.55
CA PHE A 155 -1.22 -10.06 18.32
C PHE A 155 -0.65 -9.30 19.52
N GLN A 156 -1.37 -9.30 20.66
CA GLN A 156 -0.97 -8.60 21.89
C GLN A 156 -0.66 -7.11 21.66
N THR A 157 -1.46 -6.46 20.78
CA THR A 157 -1.32 -5.04 20.44
C THR A 157 -2.60 -4.27 20.70
N ALA A 158 -2.47 -2.98 20.91
CA ALA A 158 -3.57 -2.05 21.01
C ALA A 158 -3.25 -0.75 20.28
N ALA A 159 -4.24 -0.17 19.62
CA ALA A 159 -4.14 1.13 18.97
C ALA A 159 -4.95 2.19 19.72
N LEU A 160 -4.37 3.34 19.92
CA LEU A 160 -5.03 4.55 20.40
C LEU A 160 -5.19 5.50 19.22
N LEU A 161 -6.44 5.82 18.88
CA LEU A 161 -6.79 6.57 17.68
C LEU A 161 -7.43 7.91 18.04
N TRP A 162 -6.76 9.01 17.71
CA TRP A 162 -7.34 10.35 17.69
C TRP A 162 -7.81 10.68 16.28
N HIS A 163 -8.98 11.22 16.15
CA HIS A 163 -9.53 11.62 14.85
C HIS A 163 -9.99 13.07 14.90
N ASN A 164 -9.38 13.93 14.10
CA ASN A 164 -9.65 15.37 14.06
C ASN A 164 -9.63 16.02 15.46
N ASP A 165 -8.74 15.53 16.34
CA ASP A 165 -8.56 16.09 17.68
C ASP A 165 -7.85 17.45 17.61
N GLN A 166 -8.25 18.39 18.49
CA GLN A 166 -7.68 19.75 18.46
C GLN A 166 -6.19 19.78 18.83
N THR A 167 -5.72 18.84 19.64
CA THR A 167 -4.34 18.76 20.13
C THR A 167 -3.48 17.84 19.29
N PHE A 168 -4.00 16.68 18.92
CA PHE A 168 -3.27 15.60 18.25
C PHE A 168 -3.61 15.45 16.76
N GLY A 169 -4.63 16.15 16.27
CA GLY A 169 -5.11 15.95 14.90
C GLY A 169 -5.63 14.53 14.67
N SER A 170 -5.13 13.89 13.62
CA SER A 170 -5.39 12.47 13.36
C SER A 170 -4.11 11.70 13.67
N LEU A 171 -3.99 11.23 14.91
CA LEU A 171 -2.84 10.48 15.44
C LEU A 171 -3.25 9.04 15.72
N CYS A 172 -2.43 8.09 15.29
CA CYS A 172 -2.47 6.69 15.68
C CYS A 172 -1.24 6.37 16.54
N VAL A 173 -1.47 5.75 17.70
CA VAL A 173 -0.39 5.23 18.55
C VAL A 173 -0.62 3.75 18.76
N ASP A 174 0.17 2.93 18.07
CA ASP A 174 0.19 1.50 18.23
C ASP A 174 1.10 1.11 19.40
N ILE A 175 0.55 0.33 20.34
CA ILE A 175 1.27 -0.12 21.53
C ILE A 175 1.29 -1.65 21.53
N ALA A 176 2.47 -2.22 21.40
CA ALA A 176 2.68 -3.66 21.42
C ALA A 176 3.50 -4.09 22.65
N THR A 177 3.29 -5.32 23.11
CA THR A 177 4.28 -6.00 23.94
C THR A 177 5.44 -6.47 23.04
N ALA A 178 6.67 -6.32 23.50
CA ALA A 178 7.84 -6.86 22.80
C ALA A 178 7.66 -8.35 22.53
N ARG A 179 7.88 -8.79 21.30
CA ARG A 179 7.53 -10.14 20.88
C ARG A 179 8.47 -10.70 19.83
N THR A 180 8.56 -12.01 19.75
CA THR A 180 9.05 -12.73 18.58
C THR A 180 7.89 -13.17 17.71
N GLU A 181 8.18 -13.43 16.43
CA GLU A 181 7.20 -13.92 15.46
C GLU A 181 7.70 -15.20 14.83
N PHE A 182 6.81 -16.18 14.73
CA PHE A 182 7.07 -17.44 14.06
C PHE A 182 6.07 -17.63 12.92
N TYR A 183 6.59 -17.90 11.73
CA TYR A 183 5.78 -18.15 10.53
C TYR A 183 5.69 -19.66 10.31
N PRO A 184 4.53 -20.31 10.53
CA PRO A 184 4.38 -21.76 10.39
C PRO A 184 4.59 -22.26 8.95
N TYR A 185 4.33 -21.40 7.98
CA TYR A 185 4.62 -21.58 6.55
C TYR A 185 4.82 -20.21 5.88
N PRO A 186 5.42 -20.16 4.67
CA PRO A 186 5.62 -18.90 3.95
C PRO A 186 4.34 -18.09 3.81
N ALA A 187 4.44 -16.78 4.05
CA ALA A 187 3.33 -15.83 3.97
C ALA A 187 2.16 -16.06 4.95
N ALA A 188 2.29 -16.98 5.91
CA ALA A 188 1.30 -17.19 6.97
C ALA A 188 1.08 -15.95 7.84
N ASN A 189 0.02 -15.99 8.65
CA ASN A 189 -0.04 -15.12 9.81
C ASN A 189 0.97 -15.60 10.86
N PRO A 190 1.81 -14.72 11.39
CA PRO A 190 2.77 -15.12 12.41
C PRO A 190 2.07 -15.51 13.71
N GLN A 191 2.59 -16.54 14.36
CA GLN A 191 2.35 -16.79 15.77
C GLN A 191 3.28 -15.90 16.59
N VAL A 192 2.78 -15.30 17.65
CA VAL A 192 3.51 -14.32 18.45
C VAL A 192 3.72 -14.81 19.87
N GLU A 193 4.92 -14.60 20.40
CA GLU A 193 5.26 -14.88 21.79
C GLU A 193 5.97 -13.66 22.39
N ALA A 194 5.65 -13.34 23.65
CA ALA A 194 6.30 -12.24 24.36
C ALA A 194 7.82 -12.49 24.45
N SER A 195 8.61 -11.45 24.21
CA SER A 195 10.06 -11.55 24.12
C SER A 195 10.74 -10.22 24.48
N SER A 196 12.06 -10.13 24.31
CA SER A 196 12.82 -8.90 24.54
C SER A 196 12.70 -7.90 23.40
N ILE A 197 12.98 -6.62 23.69
CA ILE A 197 13.05 -5.57 22.65
C ILE A 197 14.00 -5.93 21.51
N ARG A 198 15.12 -6.62 21.79
CA ARG A 198 16.07 -7.02 20.76
C ARG A 198 15.45 -8.00 19.76
N GLN A 199 14.66 -8.97 20.22
CA GLN A 199 13.97 -9.91 19.35
C GLN A 199 12.80 -9.24 18.60
N ASP A 200 12.12 -8.30 19.23
CA ASP A 200 11.11 -7.49 18.54
C ASP A 200 11.69 -6.69 17.39
N LEU A 201 12.89 -6.13 17.57
CA LEU A 201 13.57 -5.41 16.51
C LEU A 201 14.09 -6.36 15.41
N TYR A 202 14.51 -7.58 15.75
CA TYR A 202 15.03 -8.56 14.78
C TYR A 202 13.96 -9.10 13.81
N ARG A 203 12.70 -9.23 14.25
CA ARG A 203 11.60 -9.68 13.39
C ARG A 203 11.12 -8.63 12.38
N ARG A 204 11.61 -7.38 12.45
CA ARG A 204 11.21 -6.29 11.56
C ARG A 204 11.74 -6.49 10.15
N ASP A 205 11.33 -5.60 9.25
CA ASP A 205 11.64 -5.69 7.82
C ASP A 205 13.10 -5.29 7.48
N PHE A 206 13.51 -4.07 7.88
CA PHE A 206 14.79 -3.49 7.48
C PHE A 206 15.54 -2.90 8.67
N THR A 207 16.88 -2.87 8.58
CA THR A 207 17.76 -2.30 9.62
C THR A 207 17.37 -0.89 10.01
N ILE A 208 17.01 -0.05 9.04
CA ILE A 208 16.59 1.35 9.26
C ILE A 208 15.27 1.48 10.04
N ASN A 209 14.47 0.43 10.11
CA ASN A 209 13.23 0.35 10.88
C ASN A 209 13.39 -0.51 12.15
N ALA A 210 14.57 -1.07 12.38
CA ALA A 210 14.90 -1.92 13.52
C ALA A 210 15.73 -1.20 14.59
N MET A 211 15.43 0.08 14.79
CA MET A 211 16.00 0.90 15.85
C MET A 211 14.93 1.28 16.86
N ALA A 212 15.35 1.49 18.11
CA ALA A 212 14.47 1.88 19.20
C ALA A 212 15.07 3.02 20.02
N ALA A 213 14.24 4.00 20.39
CA ALA A 213 14.59 5.04 21.35
C ALA A 213 13.90 4.72 22.68
N ARG A 214 14.70 4.50 23.75
CA ARG A 214 14.15 4.19 25.07
C ARG A 214 13.54 5.45 25.69
N LEU A 215 12.25 5.35 25.99
CA LEU A 215 11.53 6.40 26.70
C LEU A 215 11.69 6.15 28.21
N THR A 216 12.25 7.13 28.90
CA THR A 216 12.40 7.10 30.38
C THR A 216 11.71 8.32 30.96
N LYS A 217 11.50 8.34 32.26
CA LYS A 217 11.09 9.57 32.97
C LYS A 217 12.14 10.63 32.74
N VAL A 218 11.90 11.50 31.78
CA VAL A 218 12.96 12.32 31.17
C VAL A 218 13.05 13.65 31.89
N ASN A 219 14.21 13.90 32.45
CA ASN A 219 14.67 15.27 32.67
C ASN A 219 14.62 16.00 31.32
N PRO A 220 14.07 17.23 31.20
CA PRO A 220 13.91 17.98 29.94
C PRO A 220 15.15 18.12 29.07
N GLN A 221 16.32 17.84 29.62
CA GLN A 221 17.64 17.95 28.96
C GLN A 221 18.20 16.57 28.54
N SER A 222 17.52 15.46 28.84
CA SER A 222 18.08 14.14 28.57
C SER A 222 17.85 13.71 27.12
N GLN A 223 18.94 13.30 26.51
CA GLN A 223 18.96 12.65 25.22
C GLN A 223 18.39 11.23 25.37
N LEU A 224 17.48 10.81 24.50
CA LEU A 224 16.93 9.46 24.55
C LEU A 224 18.00 8.43 24.14
N PRO A 225 18.25 7.38 24.93
CA PRO A 225 19.15 6.32 24.55
C PRO A 225 18.62 5.61 23.29
N LEU A 226 19.42 5.57 22.24
CA LEU A 226 19.10 4.88 21.00
C LEU A 226 19.69 3.47 21.04
N LEU A 227 18.86 2.46 20.77
CA LEU A 227 19.24 1.07 20.58
C LEU A 227 19.30 0.77 19.08
N ASP A 228 20.49 0.43 18.60
CA ASP A 228 20.75 0.00 17.23
C ASP A 228 21.60 -1.26 17.24
N PHE A 229 20.94 -2.42 17.27
CA PHE A 229 21.60 -3.72 17.30
C PHE A 229 22.04 -4.22 15.92
N PHE A 230 21.46 -3.66 14.85
CA PHE A 230 21.55 -4.21 13.50
C PHE A 230 22.18 -3.25 12.49
N GLY A 231 22.72 -2.11 12.95
CA GLY A 231 23.43 -1.15 12.12
C GLY A 231 22.52 -0.24 11.30
N GLY A 232 21.28 0.00 11.77
CA GLY A 232 20.32 0.88 11.10
C GLY A 232 20.82 2.31 10.90
N MET A 233 21.59 2.86 11.86
CA MET A 233 22.23 4.18 11.72
C MET A 233 23.27 4.23 10.61
N LEU A 234 24.01 3.14 10.41
CA LEU A 234 25.00 3.06 9.33
C LEU A 234 24.28 3.04 7.97
N ASP A 235 23.21 2.22 7.86
CA ASP A 235 22.42 2.12 6.65
C ASP A 235 21.63 3.41 6.36
N LEU A 236 21.16 4.14 7.36
CA LEU A 236 20.58 5.48 7.18
C LEU A 236 21.59 6.46 6.59
N ARG A 237 22.83 6.51 7.11
CA ARG A 237 23.88 7.39 6.63
C ARG A 237 24.36 7.03 5.23
N SER A 238 24.42 5.74 4.91
CA SER A 238 24.82 5.24 3.60
C SER A 238 23.64 5.13 2.61
N GLN A 239 22.44 5.54 3.02
CA GLN A 239 21.22 5.53 2.22
C GLN A 239 20.91 4.14 1.64
N LYS A 240 20.99 3.10 2.47
CA LYS A 240 20.77 1.70 2.07
C LYS A 240 19.51 1.12 2.72
N ILE A 241 18.76 0.35 1.95
CA ILE A 241 17.71 -0.52 2.43
C ILE A 241 18.30 -1.92 2.56
N ARG A 242 18.51 -2.36 3.78
CA ARG A 242 19.08 -3.68 4.11
C ARG A 242 18.07 -4.48 4.93
N VAL A 243 17.83 -5.72 4.51
CA VAL A 243 17.00 -6.67 5.25
C VAL A 243 17.76 -7.21 6.47
N LEU A 244 17.03 -7.63 7.51
CA LEU A 244 17.63 -8.12 8.75
C LEU A 244 18.20 -9.55 8.65
N HIS A 245 17.56 -10.42 7.83
CA HIS A 245 17.99 -11.79 7.63
C HIS A 245 17.57 -12.33 6.26
N ALA A 246 18.26 -13.37 5.77
CA ALA A 246 18.08 -13.93 4.43
C ALA A 246 16.64 -14.43 4.15
N ASN A 247 16.00 -15.07 5.14
CA ASN A 247 14.66 -15.65 4.99
C ASN A 247 13.51 -14.62 5.06
N SER A 248 13.82 -13.37 5.30
CA SER A 248 12.82 -12.31 5.53
C SER A 248 11.78 -12.22 4.43
N PHE A 249 12.18 -12.40 3.16
CA PHE A 249 11.28 -12.34 2.00
C PHE A 249 10.50 -13.64 1.76
N ILE A 250 11.01 -14.76 2.25
CA ILE A 250 10.31 -16.04 2.26
C ILE A 250 9.19 -16.03 3.31
N GLU A 251 9.49 -15.52 4.50
CA GLU A 251 8.52 -15.39 5.59
C GLU A 251 7.39 -14.43 5.26
N ASP A 252 7.73 -13.24 4.76
CA ASP A 252 6.75 -12.23 4.33
C ASP A 252 7.15 -11.56 3.01
N PRO A 253 6.57 -12.01 1.92
CA PRO A 253 6.79 -11.46 0.58
C PRO A 253 6.43 -10.02 0.41
N THR A 254 5.52 -9.52 1.20
CA THR A 254 5.16 -8.11 1.13
C THR A 254 6.34 -7.20 1.48
N ARG A 255 7.35 -7.73 2.17
CA ARG A 255 8.59 -6.99 2.45
C ARG A 255 9.36 -6.62 1.17
N ILE A 256 9.21 -7.37 0.06
CA ILE A 256 9.78 -6.97 -1.26
C ILE A 256 9.16 -5.64 -1.71
N TYR A 257 7.84 -5.52 -1.63
CA TYR A 257 7.13 -4.30 -2.00
C TYR A 257 7.45 -3.16 -1.04
N ARG A 258 7.61 -3.46 0.24
CA ARG A 258 8.05 -2.50 1.25
C ARG A 258 9.48 -2.01 0.98
N ALA A 259 10.41 -2.90 0.56
CA ALA A 259 11.77 -2.51 0.16
C ALA A 259 11.75 -1.49 -0.98
N VAL A 260 10.97 -1.77 -2.02
CA VAL A 260 10.78 -0.85 -3.15
C VAL A 260 10.17 0.48 -2.69
N ARG A 261 9.12 0.44 -1.89
CA ARG A 261 8.47 1.64 -1.38
C ARG A 261 9.41 2.51 -0.55
N PHE A 262 10.17 1.92 0.35
CA PHE A 262 11.14 2.68 1.15
C PHE A 262 12.30 3.19 0.31
N ALA A 263 12.85 2.38 -0.60
CA ALA A 263 13.92 2.80 -1.49
C ALA A 263 13.53 4.05 -2.29
N VAL A 264 12.36 4.03 -2.93
CA VAL A 264 11.92 5.15 -3.76
C VAL A 264 11.45 6.34 -2.93
N ARG A 265 10.72 6.10 -1.82
CA ARG A 265 10.23 7.17 -0.93
C ARG A 265 11.37 7.96 -0.27
N LEU A 266 12.42 7.27 0.15
CA LEU A 266 13.55 7.87 0.86
C LEU A 266 14.69 8.29 -0.07
N GLY A 267 14.66 7.87 -1.35
CA GLY A 267 15.77 8.05 -2.29
C GLY A 267 16.97 7.17 -1.95
N PHE A 268 16.73 6.00 -1.33
CA PHE A 268 17.75 5.06 -0.91
C PHE A 268 17.92 3.93 -1.93
N GLU A 269 19.08 3.29 -1.93
CA GLU A 269 19.32 2.09 -2.73
C GLU A 269 19.06 0.82 -1.93
N ILE A 270 18.48 -0.19 -2.59
CA ILE A 270 18.43 -1.54 -2.00
C ILE A 270 19.85 -2.12 -2.03
N GLU A 271 20.33 -2.58 -0.88
CA GLU A 271 21.67 -3.13 -0.72
C GLU A 271 21.85 -4.39 -1.59
N PRO A 272 23.04 -4.64 -2.19
CA PRO A 272 23.24 -5.73 -3.13
C PRO A 272 22.83 -7.12 -2.62
N GLN A 273 23.27 -7.51 -1.41
CA GLN A 273 22.89 -8.80 -0.81
C GLN A 273 21.37 -8.90 -0.58
N THR A 274 20.73 -7.80 -0.23
CA THR A 274 19.27 -7.71 -0.09
C THR A 274 18.56 -7.94 -1.42
N LYS A 275 19.12 -7.44 -2.54
CA LYS A 275 18.60 -7.74 -3.89
C LYS A 275 18.73 -9.22 -4.24
N GLU A 276 19.84 -9.86 -3.90
CA GLU A 276 20.03 -11.30 -4.10
C GLU A 276 18.99 -12.11 -3.33
N TYR A 277 18.70 -11.77 -2.08
CA TYR A 277 17.63 -12.42 -1.31
C TYR A 277 16.24 -12.20 -1.92
N ILE A 278 15.97 -11.03 -2.49
CA ILE A 278 14.72 -10.77 -3.23
C ILE A 278 14.63 -11.70 -4.45
N HIS A 279 15.67 -11.75 -5.28
CA HIS A 279 15.70 -12.62 -6.47
C HIS A 279 15.53 -14.08 -6.09
N TYR A 280 16.26 -14.55 -5.07
CA TYR A 280 16.13 -15.91 -4.56
C TYR A 280 14.68 -16.23 -4.12
N ALA A 281 14.05 -15.33 -3.35
CA ALA A 281 12.68 -15.53 -2.89
C ALA A 281 11.68 -15.61 -4.05
N ILE A 282 11.87 -14.81 -5.11
CA ILE A 282 11.00 -14.82 -6.30
C ILE A 282 11.23 -16.10 -7.10
N GLU A 283 12.49 -16.49 -7.34
CA GLU A 283 12.85 -17.63 -8.15
C GLU A 283 12.54 -18.98 -7.48
N SER A 284 12.55 -19.01 -6.15
CA SER A 284 12.20 -20.21 -5.38
C SER A 284 10.78 -20.71 -5.63
N GLY A 285 9.89 -19.87 -6.21
CA GLY A 285 8.50 -20.22 -6.48
C GLY A 285 7.64 -20.45 -5.23
N VAL A 286 8.13 -20.11 -4.06
CA VAL A 286 7.41 -20.29 -2.77
C VAL A 286 6.05 -19.61 -2.80
N TYR A 287 5.95 -18.43 -3.41
CA TYR A 287 4.69 -17.70 -3.52
C TYR A 287 3.62 -18.40 -4.31
N GLN A 288 4.00 -18.88 -5.50
CA GLN A 288 3.09 -19.56 -6.40
C GLN A 288 2.59 -20.86 -5.74
N ARG A 289 3.48 -21.59 -5.06
CA ARG A 289 3.11 -22.80 -4.31
C ARG A 289 2.17 -22.47 -3.15
N THR A 290 2.51 -21.48 -2.33
CA THR A 290 1.67 -21.07 -1.20
C THR A 290 0.27 -20.60 -1.65
N LEU A 291 0.17 -19.89 -2.79
CA LEU A 291 -1.10 -19.48 -3.35
C LEU A 291 -1.90 -20.66 -3.96
N ALA A 292 -1.21 -21.68 -4.49
CA ALA A 292 -1.85 -22.86 -5.06
C ALA A 292 -2.34 -23.84 -3.99
N GLU A 293 -1.53 -24.08 -2.95
CA GLU A 293 -1.82 -25.03 -1.88
C GLU A 293 -2.79 -24.47 -0.83
N ASN A 294 -2.66 -23.19 -0.52
CA ASN A 294 -3.49 -22.47 0.45
C ASN A 294 -4.39 -21.49 -0.28
N ALA A 295 -5.51 -21.97 -0.85
CA ALA A 295 -6.48 -21.15 -1.59
C ALA A 295 -7.00 -19.91 -0.83
N LYS A 296 -6.66 -19.74 0.47
CA LYS A 296 -7.03 -18.63 1.31
C LYS A 296 -5.85 -18.17 2.17
N VAL A 297 -5.03 -17.27 1.62
CA VAL A 297 -4.07 -16.47 2.40
C VAL A 297 -4.52 -15.00 2.44
N PRO A 298 -5.68 -14.71 3.08
CA PRO A 298 -6.29 -13.38 2.99
C PRO A 298 -5.41 -12.28 3.58
N ALA A 299 -4.58 -12.61 4.56
CA ALA A 299 -3.66 -11.65 5.18
C ALA A 299 -2.54 -11.20 4.23
N LEU A 300 -1.95 -12.12 3.46
CA LEU A 300 -0.97 -11.78 2.44
C LEU A 300 -1.58 -10.87 1.38
N GLN A 301 -2.76 -11.25 0.87
CA GLN A 301 -3.48 -10.50 -0.17
C GLN A 301 -3.82 -9.09 0.30
N THR A 302 -4.29 -8.95 1.55
CA THR A 302 -4.61 -7.65 2.15
C THR A 302 -3.36 -6.78 2.31
N ARG A 303 -2.24 -7.33 2.79
CA ARG A 303 -0.97 -6.62 2.94
C ARG A 303 -0.40 -6.20 1.58
N LEU A 304 -0.42 -7.11 0.60
CA LEU A 304 0.07 -6.83 -0.76
C LEU A 304 -0.74 -5.72 -1.43
N LYS A 305 -2.07 -5.78 -1.33
CA LYS A 305 -2.96 -4.71 -1.79
C LYS A 305 -2.64 -3.37 -1.15
N ALA A 306 -2.38 -3.35 0.17
CA ALA A 306 -2.03 -2.14 0.89
C ALA A 306 -0.71 -1.53 0.37
N GLU A 307 0.33 -2.34 0.17
CA GLU A 307 1.61 -1.86 -0.36
C GLU A 307 1.48 -1.35 -1.81
N LEU A 308 0.73 -2.05 -2.67
CA LEU A 308 0.41 -1.57 -4.02
C LEU A 308 -0.35 -0.25 -4.00
N ASN A 309 -1.33 -0.10 -3.10
CA ASN A 309 -2.06 1.15 -2.93
C ASN A 309 -1.10 2.28 -2.55
N TYR A 310 -0.27 2.09 -1.50
CA TYR A 310 0.70 3.10 -1.07
C TYR A 310 1.65 3.53 -2.20
N MET A 311 2.15 2.59 -2.99
CA MET A 311 3.08 2.89 -4.09
C MET A 311 2.38 3.55 -5.28
N LEU A 312 1.29 2.96 -5.76
CA LEU A 312 0.61 3.42 -6.97
C LEU A 312 -0.17 4.73 -6.78
N GLN A 313 -0.49 5.12 -5.55
CA GLN A 313 -1.11 6.42 -5.25
C GLN A 313 -0.07 7.53 -5.08
N ALA A 314 1.15 7.19 -4.68
CA ALA A 314 2.20 8.15 -4.36
C ALA A 314 2.71 8.91 -5.61
N PRO A 315 3.27 10.12 -5.44
CA PRO A 315 3.90 10.85 -6.54
C PRO A 315 5.02 10.07 -7.23
N TYR A 316 5.69 9.18 -6.48
CA TYR A 316 6.80 8.35 -6.94
C TYR A 316 6.36 6.98 -7.52
N TRP A 317 5.10 6.81 -7.92
CA TRP A 317 4.60 5.52 -8.43
C TRP A 317 5.36 5.00 -9.66
N GLN A 318 5.85 5.90 -10.53
CA GLN A 318 6.59 5.51 -11.73
C GLN A 318 7.93 4.83 -11.40
N PRO A 319 8.86 5.45 -10.64
CA PRO A 319 10.09 4.78 -10.24
C PRO A 319 9.82 3.55 -9.36
N ALA A 320 8.78 3.53 -8.55
CA ALA A 320 8.42 2.35 -7.77
C ALA A 320 8.04 1.16 -8.67
N LEU A 321 7.21 1.38 -9.68
CA LEU A 321 6.81 0.34 -10.64
C LEU A 321 8.00 -0.15 -11.48
N GLN A 322 8.89 0.76 -11.89
CA GLN A 322 10.12 0.39 -12.61
C GLN A 322 11.05 -0.46 -11.73
N LEU A 323 11.21 -0.11 -10.47
CA LEU A 323 12.03 -0.88 -9.53
C LEU A 323 11.41 -2.25 -9.24
N LEU A 324 10.08 -2.35 -9.07
CA LEU A 324 9.38 -3.65 -8.95
C LEU A 324 9.66 -4.54 -10.17
N PHE A 325 9.61 -3.95 -11.38
CA PHE A 325 9.90 -4.67 -12.61
C PHE A 325 11.35 -5.13 -12.68
N SER A 326 12.31 -4.27 -12.39
CA SER A 326 13.76 -4.60 -12.45
C SER A 326 14.15 -5.70 -11.45
N LEU A 327 13.43 -5.81 -10.33
CA LEU A 327 13.61 -6.89 -9.34
C LEU A 327 12.83 -8.17 -9.71
N GLY A 328 12.04 -8.16 -10.77
CA GLY A 328 11.15 -9.28 -11.10
C GLY A 328 9.95 -9.44 -10.17
N ALA A 329 9.69 -8.47 -9.28
CA ALA A 329 8.67 -8.56 -8.23
C ALA A 329 7.23 -8.56 -8.75
N LEU A 330 6.99 -8.12 -9.99
CA LEU A 330 5.68 -8.22 -10.63
C LEU A 330 5.23 -9.67 -10.80
N ARG A 331 6.18 -10.64 -10.87
CA ARG A 331 5.88 -12.07 -10.92
C ARG A 331 5.19 -12.59 -9.66
N CYS A 332 5.29 -11.89 -8.54
CA CYS A 332 4.52 -12.23 -7.33
C CYS A 332 3.02 -11.95 -7.50
N LEU A 333 2.62 -11.06 -8.42
CA LEU A 333 1.22 -10.83 -8.77
C LEU A 333 0.72 -11.89 -9.76
N HIS A 334 1.50 -12.11 -10.82
CA HIS A 334 1.24 -13.14 -11.82
C HIS A 334 2.55 -13.52 -12.55
N PRO A 335 2.84 -14.82 -12.79
CA PRO A 335 4.11 -15.28 -13.36
C PRO A 335 4.48 -14.65 -14.70
N THR A 336 3.48 -14.38 -15.54
CA THR A 336 3.68 -13.82 -16.89
C THR A 336 3.68 -12.29 -16.91
N LEU A 337 3.45 -11.63 -15.76
CA LEU A 337 3.33 -10.17 -15.71
C LEU A 337 4.70 -9.52 -15.88
N THR A 338 4.89 -8.85 -17.00
CA THR A 338 6.08 -8.09 -17.35
C THR A 338 5.70 -6.66 -17.68
N LEU A 339 6.63 -5.72 -17.53
CA LEU A 339 6.43 -4.31 -17.85
C LEU A 339 7.14 -3.97 -19.16
N ASP A 340 6.56 -4.41 -20.27
CA ASP A 340 7.06 -4.06 -21.60
C ASP A 340 6.80 -2.59 -21.97
N LYS A 341 7.36 -2.13 -23.10
CA LYS A 341 7.19 -0.74 -23.54
C LYS A 341 5.72 -0.36 -23.79
N PRO A 342 4.87 -1.21 -24.43
CA PRO A 342 3.44 -0.96 -24.60
C PRO A 342 2.69 -0.83 -23.26
N LEU A 343 2.87 -1.75 -22.32
CA LEU A 343 2.20 -1.70 -21.02
C LEU A 343 2.66 -0.48 -20.21
N TRP A 344 3.98 -0.20 -20.20
CA TRP A 344 4.51 0.99 -19.55
C TRP A 344 3.89 2.28 -20.10
N TRP A 345 3.74 2.36 -21.40
CA TRP A 345 3.09 3.49 -22.04
C TRP A 345 1.62 3.62 -21.62
N ARG A 346 0.86 2.50 -21.57
CA ARG A 346 -0.56 2.48 -21.13
C ARG A 346 -0.71 2.92 -19.68
N VAL A 347 0.12 2.42 -18.77
CA VAL A 347 0.09 2.80 -17.35
C VAL A 347 0.41 4.30 -17.15
N ARG A 348 1.32 4.85 -17.95
CA ARG A 348 1.57 6.31 -17.96
C ARG A 348 0.41 7.10 -18.56
N LEU A 349 -0.22 6.57 -19.59
CA LEU A 349 -1.36 7.21 -20.24
C LEU A 349 -2.56 7.28 -19.28
N VAL A 350 -2.89 6.20 -18.58
CA VAL A 350 -3.97 6.23 -17.59
C VAL A 350 -3.69 7.26 -16.49
N GLY A 351 -2.46 7.39 -16.02
CA GLY A 351 -2.08 8.43 -15.05
C GLY A 351 -2.39 9.85 -15.56
N ARG A 352 -2.03 10.16 -16.81
CA ARG A 352 -2.35 11.47 -17.45
C ARG A 352 -3.85 11.69 -17.63
N TRP A 353 -4.59 10.66 -18.02
CA TRP A 353 -6.04 10.75 -18.18
C TRP A 353 -6.74 11.01 -16.85
N LEU A 354 -6.34 10.29 -15.80
CA LEU A 354 -6.91 10.49 -14.46
C LEU A 354 -6.63 11.89 -13.91
N GLN A 355 -5.41 12.41 -14.10
CA GLN A 355 -5.10 13.80 -13.72
C GLN A 355 -5.97 14.82 -14.45
N ARG A 356 -6.31 14.57 -15.73
CA ARG A 356 -7.12 15.48 -16.55
C ARG A 356 -8.61 15.37 -16.27
N PHE A 357 -9.13 14.15 -16.11
CA PHE A 357 -10.58 13.91 -16.06
C PHE A 357 -11.14 13.70 -14.65
N ASP A 358 -10.26 13.44 -13.68
CA ASP A 358 -10.60 13.31 -12.26
C ASP A 358 -9.59 14.06 -11.37
N PRO A 359 -9.39 15.38 -11.55
CA PRO A 359 -8.42 16.17 -10.78
C PRO A 359 -8.76 16.21 -9.27
N LYS A 360 -10.03 16.02 -8.91
CA LYS A 360 -10.48 15.96 -7.51
C LYS A 360 -10.26 14.58 -6.86
N GLN A 361 -9.71 13.63 -7.60
CA GLN A 361 -9.44 12.26 -7.14
C GLN A 361 -10.68 11.57 -6.53
N THR A 362 -11.83 11.72 -7.19
CA THR A 362 -13.06 11.01 -6.81
C THR A 362 -12.96 9.51 -7.07
N LEU A 363 -12.11 9.12 -8.01
CA LEU A 363 -11.74 7.73 -8.29
C LEU A 363 -10.45 7.36 -7.54
N ARG A 364 -10.31 6.10 -7.26
CA ARG A 364 -9.07 5.54 -6.71
C ARG A 364 -8.04 5.36 -7.83
N HIS A 365 -7.19 6.35 -8.07
CA HIS A 365 -6.21 6.36 -9.16
C HIS A 365 -5.25 5.17 -9.13
N TRP A 366 -4.83 4.72 -7.94
CA TRP A 366 -3.99 3.54 -7.78
C TRP A 366 -4.66 2.27 -8.33
N GLN A 367 -5.96 2.14 -8.11
CA GLN A 367 -6.76 1.02 -8.56
C GLN A 367 -6.85 0.98 -10.09
N MET A 368 -7.09 2.12 -10.73
CA MET A 368 -7.11 2.24 -12.19
C MET A 368 -5.75 1.90 -12.83
N ARG A 369 -4.64 2.33 -12.19
CA ARG A 369 -3.28 1.95 -12.65
C ARG A 369 -3.07 0.44 -12.53
N LEU A 370 -3.56 -0.17 -11.44
CA LEU A 370 -3.48 -1.62 -11.24
C LEU A 370 -4.35 -2.38 -12.24
N GLU A 371 -5.57 -1.92 -12.52
CA GLU A 371 -6.43 -2.50 -13.55
C GLU A 371 -5.73 -2.52 -14.92
N VAL A 372 -5.12 -1.40 -15.32
CA VAL A 372 -4.36 -1.34 -16.58
C VAL A 372 -3.15 -2.26 -16.56
N LEU A 373 -2.47 -2.40 -15.42
CA LEU A 373 -1.30 -3.25 -15.28
C LEU A 373 -1.63 -4.75 -15.52
N ILE A 374 -2.81 -5.20 -15.06
CA ILE A 374 -3.23 -6.60 -15.18
C ILE A 374 -4.17 -6.87 -16.37
N ALA A 375 -4.60 -5.85 -17.09
CA ALA A 375 -5.59 -5.97 -18.16
C ALA A 375 -5.14 -6.86 -19.33
N ASP A 376 -3.83 -6.93 -19.59
CA ASP A 376 -3.25 -7.75 -20.68
C ASP A 376 -3.12 -9.23 -20.33
N LEU A 377 -3.38 -9.62 -19.08
CA LEU A 377 -3.47 -11.04 -18.71
C LEU A 377 -4.70 -11.71 -19.36
N ALA A 378 -4.65 -13.02 -19.52
CA ALA A 378 -5.82 -13.79 -19.99
C ALA A 378 -7.05 -13.50 -19.11
N PRO A 379 -8.29 -13.53 -19.66
CA PRO A 379 -9.50 -13.09 -18.96
C PRO A 379 -9.69 -13.71 -17.59
N GLU A 380 -9.49 -15.02 -17.48
CA GLU A 380 -9.63 -15.76 -16.22
C GLU A 380 -8.55 -15.38 -15.21
N GLU A 381 -7.31 -15.22 -15.68
CA GLU A 381 -6.15 -14.88 -14.84
C GLU A 381 -6.24 -13.47 -14.27
N ARG A 382 -6.58 -12.47 -15.10
CA ARG A 382 -6.76 -11.10 -14.60
C ARG A 382 -7.88 -10.97 -13.58
N VAL A 383 -8.98 -11.73 -13.77
CA VAL A 383 -10.08 -11.79 -12.80
C VAL A 383 -9.63 -12.47 -11.50
N LYS A 384 -8.84 -13.56 -11.60
CA LYS A 384 -8.25 -14.23 -10.44
C LYS A 384 -7.32 -13.30 -9.66
N VAL A 385 -6.43 -12.60 -10.35
CA VAL A 385 -5.54 -11.60 -9.71
C VAL A 385 -6.34 -10.48 -9.04
N ALA A 386 -7.37 -9.95 -9.72
CA ALA A 386 -8.23 -8.90 -9.18
C ALA A 386 -8.98 -9.35 -7.91
N LYS A 387 -9.51 -10.58 -7.90
CA LYS A 387 -10.18 -11.17 -6.73
C LYS A 387 -9.18 -11.44 -5.60
N ASN A 388 -8.00 -11.97 -5.90
CA ASN A 388 -6.94 -12.21 -4.92
C ASN A 388 -6.49 -10.91 -4.24
N LEU A 389 -6.40 -9.82 -4.98
CA LEU A 389 -6.11 -8.49 -4.45
C LEU A 389 -7.34 -7.80 -3.83
N GLN A 390 -8.46 -8.51 -3.71
CA GLN A 390 -9.69 -7.99 -3.12
C GLN A 390 -10.09 -6.63 -3.73
N LEU A 391 -10.00 -6.49 -5.06
CA LEU A 391 -10.49 -5.31 -5.75
C LEU A 391 -12.01 -5.21 -5.63
N PRO A 392 -12.60 -4.01 -5.69
CA PRO A 392 -14.05 -3.83 -5.66
C PRO A 392 -14.75 -4.59 -6.79
N VAL A 393 -16.02 -4.95 -6.58
CA VAL A 393 -16.83 -5.73 -7.51
C VAL A 393 -16.88 -5.07 -8.89
N ASP A 394 -17.04 -3.75 -8.94
CA ASP A 394 -17.08 -2.97 -10.20
C ASP A 394 -15.76 -3.04 -11.00
N SER A 395 -14.60 -3.17 -10.32
CA SER A 395 -13.31 -3.41 -10.98
C SER A 395 -13.22 -4.81 -11.55
N VAL A 396 -13.65 -5.81 -10.78
CA VAL A 396 -13.63 -7.22 -11.21
C VAL A 396 -14.53 -7.39 -12.43
N GLU A 397 -15.75 -6.85 -12.39
CA GLU A 397 -16.69 -6.90 -13.52
C GLU A 397 -16.14 -6.19 -14.77
N ARG A 398 -15.52 -5.03 -14.60
CA ARG A 398 -14.91 -4.25 -15.69
C ARG A 398 -13.78 -5.03 -16.36
N LEU A 399 -12.92 -5.66 -15.57
CA LEU A 399 -11.84 -6.51 -16.06
C LEU A 399 -12.39 -7.81 -16.72
N GLN A 400 -13.43 -8.39 -16.18
CA GLN A 400 -14.06 -9.59 -16.73
C GLN A 400 -14.67 -9.32 -18.11
N LYS A 401 -15.36 -8.19 -18.26
CA LYS A 401 -16.07 -7.80 -19.49
C LYS A 401 -15.19 -7.05 -20.49
N LEU A 402 -13.90 -6.85 -20.21
CA LEU A 402 -13.05 -5.93 -20.98
C LEU A 402 -13.01 -6.24 -22.47
N GLU A 403 -12.86 -7.50 -22.86
CA GLU A 403 -12.79 -7.91 -24.28
C GLU A 403 -14.12 -7.69 -25.00
N GLY A 404 -15.24 -8.06 -24.37
CA GLY A 404 -16.56 -7.79 -24.92
C GLY A 404 -16.79 -6.29 -25.10
N LEU A 405 -16.50 -5.49 -24.05
CA LEU A 405 -16.61 -4.03 -24.11
C LEU A 405 -15.70 -3.42 -25.20
N GLN A 406 -14.50 -3.96 -25.41
CA GLN A 406 -13.61 -3.51 -26.48
C GLN A 406 -14.12 -3.92 -27.86
N GLY A 407 -14.62 -5.16 -28.00
CA GLY A 407 -15.22 -5.67 -29.25
C GLY A 407 -16.41 -4.81 -29.66
N ASP A 408 -17.39 -4.69 -28.77
CA ASP A 408 -18.60 -3.87 -29.00
C ASP A 408 -18.24 -2.42 -29.39
N PHE A 409 -17.23 -1.85 -28.73
CA PHE A 409 -16.77 -0.50 -28.99
C PHE A 409 -16.06 -0.38 -30.35
N LEU A 410 -15.21 -1.35 -30.71
CA LEU A 410 -14.49 -1.36 -31.97
C LEU A 410 -15.41 -1.62 -33.16
N GLU A 411 -16.48 -2.38 -32.98
CA GLU A 411 -17.48 -2.66 -34.00
C GLU A 411 -18.47 -1.50 -34.18
N SER A 412 -18.97 -0.93 -33.08
CA SER A 412 -20.00 0.11 -33.12
C SER A 412 -19.45 1.48 -33.49
N LEU A 413 -18.21 1.84 -33.08
CA LEU A 413 -17.67 3.18 -33.32
C LEU A 413 -17.47 3.53 -34.80
N PRO A 414 -17.07 2.62 -35.71
CA PRO A 414 -16.98 2.89 -37.14
C PRO A 414 -18.34 3.15 -37.81
N THR A 415 -19.44 2.58 -37.28
CA THR A 415 -20.78 2.78 -37.82
C THR A 415 -21.33 4.16 -37.49
N CYS A 416 -20.79 4.83 -36.46
CA CYS A 416 -21.17 6.19 -36.08
C CYS A 416 -20.60 7.20 -37.07
N GLN A 417 -21.47 7.77 -37.92
CA GLN A 417 -21.11 8.82 -38.87
C GLN A 417 -21.17 10.21 -38.23
N LEU A 418 -22.10 10.41 -37.30
CA LEU A 418 -22.35 11.67 -36.63
C LEU A 418 -21.76 11.70 -35.23
N LYS A 419 -21.45 12.90 -34.70
CA LYS A 419 -20.92 13.08 -33.35
C LYS A 419 -21.95 12.74 -32.29
N SER A 420 -23.22 13.07 -32.54
CA SER A 420 -24.34 12.71 -31.67
C SER A 420 -24.39 11.22 -31.38
N GLN A 421 -24.28 10.38 -32.42
CA GLN A 421 -24.25 8.93 -32.28
C GLN A 421 -23.09 8.44 -31.39
N ILE A 422 -21.89 9.02 -31.55
CA ILE A 422 -20.72 8.69 -30.71
C ILE A 422 -20.99 9.11 -29.26
N VAL A 423 -21.59 10.27 -29.04
CA VAL A 423 -21.92 10.76 -27.70
C VAL A 423 -22.93 9.86 -27.03
N HIS A 424 -23.99 9.46 -27.71
CA HIS A 424 -24.98 8.52 -27.18
C HIS A 424 -24.34 7.20 -26.77
N MET A 425 -23.52 6.61 -27.63
CA MET A 425 -22.80 5.36 -27.32
C MET A 425 -21.88 5.51 -26.10
N LEU A 426 -21.07 6.59 -26.04
CA LEU A 426 -20.09 6.77 -24.96
C LEU A 426 -20.73 7.18 -23.62
N ARG A 427 -21.93 7.78 -23.64
CA ARG A 427 -22.70 8.22 -22.47
C ARG A 427 -23.12 7.03 -21.58
N GLU A 428 -23.29 5.85 -22.16
CA GLU A 428 -23.64 4.63 -21.44
C GLU A 428 -22.54 4.14 -20.50
N TYR A 429 -21.29 4.57 -20.74
CA TYR A 429 -20.14 4.08 -19.97
C TYR A 429 -19.71 5.07 -18.90
N LYS A 430 -19.41 4.53 -17.70
CA LYS A 430 -18.80 5.29 -16.62
C LYS A 430 -17.37 5.68 -16.96
N LEU A 431 -16.86 6.77 -16.36
CA LEU A 431 -15.51 7.26 -16.59
C LEU A 431 -14.41 6.18 -16.41
N PRO A 432 -14.40 5.32 -15.37
CA PRO A 432 -13.40 4.26 -15.24
C PRO A 432 -13.37 3.30 -16.44
N THR A 433 -14.53 2.94 -16.97
CA THR A 433 -14.64 2.06 -18.15
C THR A 433 -14.11 2.74 -19.40
N LEU A 434 -14.48 4.01 -19.64
CA LEU A 434 -13.97 4.79 -20.78
C LEU A 434 -12.44 4.98 -20.71
N VAL A 435 -11.89 5.18 -19.52
CA VAL A 435 -10.44 5.28 -19.32
C VAL A 435 -9.77 3.96 -19.66
N LEU A 436 -10.27 2.84 -19.14
CA LEU A 436 -9.70 1.51 -19.37
C LEU A 436 -9.76 1.13 -20.86
N ILE A 437 -10.93 1.25 -21.50
CA ILE A 437 -11.10 1.01 -22.94
C ILE A 437 -10.21 1.94 -23.75
N GLY A 438 -10.20 3.23 -23.42
CA GLY A 438 -9.46 4.24 -24.15
C GLY A 438 -7.95 3.99 -24.19
N VAL A 439 -7.33 3.55 -23.07
CA VAL A 439 -5.88 3.28 -23.03
C VAL A 439 -5.52 2.00 -23.78
N HIS A 440 -6.44 1.04 -23.92
CA HIS A 440 -6.23 -0.20 -24.66
C HIS A 440 -6.65 -0.11 -26.15
N SER A 441 -7.37 0.95 -26.54
CA SER A 441 -7.85 1.12 -27.92
C SER A 441 -6.78 1.70 -28.85
N PRO A 442 -6.87 1.43 -30.17
CA PRO A 442 -6.06 2.08 -31.19
C PRO A 442 -6.19 3.61 -31.14
N ARG A 443 -5.19 4.32 -31.69
CA ARG A 443 -5.09 5.78 -31.59
C ARG A 443 -6.33 6.51 -32.12
N ALA A 444 -6.94 6.03 -33.22
CA ALA A 444 -8.13 6.67 -33.81
C ALA A 444 -9.32 6.66 -32.85
N TYR A 445 -9.60 5.50 -32.24
CA TYR A 445 -10.69 5.30 -31.29
C TYR A 445 -10.44 6.06 -29.99
N ARG A 446 -9.24 5.95 -29.45
CA ARG A 446 -8.81 6.71 -28.26
C ARG A 446 -9.00 8.21 -28.43
N ARG A 447 -8.74 8.77 -29.64
CA ARG A 447 -8.96 10.19 -29.94
C ARG A 447 -10.44 10.57 -29.83
N LYS A 448 -11.37 9.72 -30.26
CA LYS A 448 -12.81 9.97 -30.16
C LYS A 448 -13.26 9.96 -28.70
N ILE A 449 -12.80 9.00 -27.86
CA ILE A 449 -13.08 8.98 -26.42
C ILE A 449 -12.52 10.25 -25.75
N TRP A 450 -11.29 10.65 -26.10
CA TRP A 450 -10.68 11.88 -25.60
C TRP A 450 -11.52 13.11 -25.96
N GLN A 451 -11.95 13.25 -27.21
CA GLN A 451 -12.79 14.34 -27.67
C GLN A 451 -14.15 14.36 -26.96
N TYR A 452 -14.74 13.19 -26.72
CA TYR A 452 -15.93 13.07 -25.91
C TYR A 452 -15.71 13.60 -24.50
N LEU A 453 -14.69 13.12 -23.81
CA LEU A 453 -14.38 13.50 -22.42
C LEU A 453 -13.96 14.97 -22.27
N THR A 454 -13.34 15.58 -23.29
CA THR A 454 -12.88 16.97 -23.22
C THR A 454 -13.91 17.98 -23.73
N THR A 455 -14.65 17.64 -24.76
CA THR A 455 -15.47 18.59 -25.49
C THR A 455 -16.93 18.19 -25.56
N TRP A 456 -17.23 17.04 -26.16
CA TRP A 456 -18.59 16.71 -26.58
C TRP A 456 -19.56 16.49 -25.41
N ARG A 457 -19.13 15.85 -24.34
CA ARG A 457 -19.98 15.61 -23.16
C ARG A 457 -20.39 16.89 -22.43
N ASN A 458 -19.71 18.01 -22.68
CA ASN A 458 -19.97 19.30 -22.06
C ASN A 458 -20.77 20.25 -22.98
N VAL A 459 -21.06 19.81 -24.21
CA VAL A 459 -21.92 20.58 -25.15
C VAL A 459 -23.30 20.68 -24.54
N LYS A 460 -23.87 21.87 -24.60
CA LYS A 460 -25.24 22.14 -24.20
C LYS A 460 -26.00 22.69 -25.41
N PRO A 461 -27.25 22.30 -25.59
CA PRO A 461 -28.07 22.91 -26.63
C PRO A 461 -28.26 24.41 -26.37
N PRO A 462 -28.48 25.23 -27.42
CA PRO A 462 -28.71 26.67 -27.29
C PRO A 462 -29.98 27.06 -26.51
N LEU A 463 -30.96 26.16 -26.42
CA LEU A 463 -32.19 26.31 -25.66
C LEU A 463 -32.25 25.30 -24.52
N ASP A 464 -32.67 25.75 -23.36
CA ASP A 464 -32.90 24.90 -22.19
C ASP A 464 -34.40 24.64 -21.94
N GLY A 465 -34.72 23.85 -20.87
CA GLY A 465 -36.12 23.54 -20.53
C GLY A 465 -36.96 24.75 -20.17
N ASN A 466 -36.36 25.84 -19.67
CA ASN A 466 -37.09 27.10 -19.39
C ASN A 466 -37.44 27.84 -20.69
N ASP A 467 -36.55 27.79 -21.66
CA ASP A 467 -36.76 28.39 -22.96
C ASP A 467 -37.86 27.65 -23.73
N LEU A 468 -37.87 26.31 -23.66
CA LEU A 468 -38.98 25.51 -24.22
C LEU A 468 -40.31 25.89 -23.59
N ARG A 469 -40.36 26.13 -22.28
CA ARG A 469 -41.54 26.56 -21.58
C ARG A 469 -42.04 27.94 -22.07
N LYS A 470 -41.13 28.89 -22.28
CA LYS A 470 -41.43 30.22 -22.85
C LYS A 470 -41.95 30.12 -24.28
N LEU A 471 -41.56 29.11 -25.02
CA LEU A 471 -42.01 28.82 -26.38
C LEU A 471 -43.35 28.07 -26.44
N GLY A 472 -43.99 27.81 -25.27
CA GLY A 472 -45.32 27.19 -25.18
C GLY A 472 -45.33 25.67 -25.11
N TYR A 473 -44.18 25.01 -25.00
CA TYR A 473 -44.13 23.57 -24.79
C TYR A 473 -44.56 23.21 -23.36
N LYS A 474 -45.39 22.18 -23.20
CA LYS A 474 -45.84 21.71 -21.88
C LYS A 474 -44.83 20.74 -21.31
N PRO A 475 -44.42 20.88 -20.01
CA PRO A 475 -43.52 19.93 -19.35
C PRO A 475 -44.08 18.50 -19.40
N GLY A 476 -43.22 17.54 -19.79
CA GLY A 476 -43.60 16.13 -19.92
C GLY A 476 -42.51 15.30 -20.56
N ALA A 477 -42.82 14.05 -20.93
CA ALA A 477 -41.87 13.11 -21.55
C ALA A 477 -41.20 13.69 -22.81
N HIS A 478 -41.95 14.45 -23.61
CA HIS A 478 -41.45 15.14 -24.82
C HIS A 478 -40.33 16.16 -24.56
N TYR A 479 -40.23 16.74 -23.36
CA TYR A 479 -39.14 17.69 -23.06
C TYR A 479 -37.78 17.07 -23.20
N ARG A 480 -37.63 15.84 -22.71
CA ARG A 480 -36.37 15.13 -22.78
C ARG A 480 -36.02 14.79 -24.23
N GLU A 481 -36.98 14.32 -24.98
CA GLU A 481 -36.83 14.03 -26.40
C GLU A 481 -36.42 15.28 -27.21
N ILE A 482 -37.10 16.41 -27.00
CA ILE A 482 -36.78 17.68 -27.65
C ILE A 482 -35.39 18.18 -27.27
N LEU A 483 -35.00 18.09 -25.99
CA LEU A 483 -33.68 18.53 -25.53
C LEU A 483 -32.55 17.59 -26.03
N ASP A 484 -32.79 16.29 -26.11
CA ASP A 484 -31.85 15.33 -26.71
C ASP A 484 -31.71 15.60 -28.23
N ALA A 485 -32.81 15.88 -28.97
CA ALA A 485 -32.77 16.24 -30.38
C ALA A 485 -32.04 17.57 -30.64
N LEU A 486 -32.23 18.58 -29.79
CA LEU A 486 -31.49 19.84 -29.85
C LEU A 486 -30.00 19.64 -29.54
N LEU A 487 -29.69 18.78 -28.59
CA LEU A 487 -28.29 18.42 -28.27
C LEU A 487 -27.62 17.73 -29.46
N ASP A 488 -28.31 16.77 -30.08
CA ASP A 488 -27.82 16.05 -31.25
C ASP A 488 -27.55 16.99 -32.43
N ALA A 489 -28.52 17.85 -32.76
CA ALA A 489 -28.39 18.85 -33.80
C ALA A 489 -27.24 19.84 -33.52
N THR A 490 -27.00 20.18 -32.24
CA THR A 490 -25.87 21.02 -31.81
C THR A 490 -24.52 20.30 -31.98
N LEU A 491 -24.44 19.05 -31.56
CA LEU A 491 -23.25 18.22 -31.71
C LEU A 491 -22.86 18.03 -33.17
N ASP A 492 -23.85 17.85 -34.02
CA ASP A 492 -23.68 17.61 -35.46
C ASP A 492 -23.57 18.91 -36.27
N ARG A 493 -23.61 20.06 -35.60
CA ARG A 493 -23.51 21.41 -36.18
C ARG A 493 -24.64 21.77 -37.16
N VAL A 494 -25.80 21.17 -36.96
CA VAL A 494 -27.03 21.53 -37.67
C VAL A 494 -27.58 22.83 -37.13
N ILE A 495 -27.43 23.05 -35.80
CA ILE A 495 -27.79 24.28 -35.11
C ILE A 495 -26.60 24.84 -34.34
N GLN A 496 -26.41 26.15 -34.32
CA GLN A 496 -25.30 26.82 -33.66
C GLN A 496 -25.77 27.89 -32.64
N ASP A 497 -26.94 28.46 -32.86
CA ASP A 497 -27.48 29.51 -32.02
C ASP A 497 -28.97 29.29 -31.67
N GLN A 498 -29.53 30.24 -30.88
CA GLN A 498 -30.92 30.15 -30.43
C GLN A 498 -31.93 30.38 -31.57
N ALA A 499 -31.58 31.13 -32.61
CA ALA A 499 -32.47 31.39 -33.73
C ALA A 499 -32.62 30.11 -34.59
N GLU A 500 -31.49 29.47 -34.91
CA GLU A 500 -31.49 28.20 -35.62
C GLU A 500 -32.18 27.08 -34.80
N ALA A 501 -31.99 27.08 -33.47
CA ALA A 501 -32.66 26.13 -32.58
C ALA A 501 -34.19 26.32 -32.58
N LYS A 502 -34.68 27.56 -32.60
CA LYS A 502 -36.11 27.83 -32.70
C LYS A 502 -36.70 27.44 -34.07
N ALA A 503 -35.97 27.70 -35.15
CA ALA A 503 -36.34 27.26 -36.49
C ALA A 503 -36.41 25.72 -36.58
N PHE A 504 -35.40 25.05 -36.03
CA PHE A 504 -35.37 23.58 -35.95
C PHE A 504 -36.59 23.03 -35.19
N LEU A 505 -36.94 23.61 -34.05
CA LEU A 505 -38.12 23.22 -33.28
C LEU A 505 -39.42 23.43 -34.03
N ALA A 506 -39.57 24.55 -34.74
CA ALA A 506 -40.75 24.84 -35.53
C ALA A 506 -41.01 23.81 -36.65
N ILE A 507 -39.94 23.26 -37.20
CA ILE A 507 -40.03 22.25 -38.29
C ILE A 507 -40.27 20.84 -37.72
N HIS A 508 -39.51 20.44 -36.70
CA HIS A 508 -39.48 19.05 -36.24
C HIS A 508 -40.41 18.76 -35.06
N TYR A 509 -40.74 19.79 -34.25
CA TYR A 509 -41.53 19.67 -33.02
C TYR A 509 -42.54 20.83 -32.90
N PRO A 510 -43.46 21.03 -33.85
CA PRO A 510 -44.42 22.14 -33.76
C PRO A 510 -45.26 22.03 -32.47
N PRO A 511 -45.51 23.14 -31.74
CA PRO A 511 -46.37 23.12 -30.56
C PRO A 511 -47.77 22.63 -30.89
N LEU A 512 -48.31 21.68 -30.13
CA LEU A 512 -49.61 21.04 -30.36
C LEU A 512 -50.84 21.97 -30.25
N ASP A 513 -50.67 23.23 -29.81
CA ASP A 513 -51.74 24.18 -29.51
C ASP A 513 -51.66 25.47 -30.36
N ARG A 514 -51.33 25.39 -31.65
CA ARG A 514 -51.78 26.45 -32.60
C ARG A 514 -52.85 25.84 -33.49
N LYS A 515 -54.11 25.75 -32.96
CA LYS A 515 -55.25 25.77 -33.84
C LYS A 515 -55.40 27.23 -34.33
N PRO A 516 -55.66 27.41 -35.63
CA PRO A 516 -55.78 28.73 -36.24
C PRO A 516 -56.92 29.60 -35.64
#